data_b3c87496612c318aef3fd9ab1e6e765a
#
_entry.id   b3c87496612c318aef3fd9ab1e6e765a
#
_cell.length_a   1.000
_cell.length_b   1.000
_cell.length_c   1.000
_cell.angle_alpha   90.00
_cell.angle_beta   90.00
_cell.angle_gamma   90.00
#
_symmetry.space_group_name_H-M   'P 1'
#
loop_
_entity.id
_entity.type
_entity.pdbx_description
1 polymer ?
#
loop_
_entity_poly.entity_id
_entity_poly.type
_entity_poly.pdbx_seq_one_letter_code
_entity_poly.pdbx_strand_id
1 'polypeptide(L)'
;GVRAIRASCQHLSTARFVAAKLVTHFVSDTPPSSAVDRVARAFRESDGDLRVVAETLVDLPEAWADESRKFRTPQEWYVAVVRAFGADKVNDNAPNVLRQLRHPLWSPQAPKGFGDTMQEWADPDSLLNRAELARSVARATGPRSIDPRLLLDVVDVTPDDPLPRLLADASVPVPERVALAIAGPAFQWR
;
A
#
# COMPACT_ATOMS: atom_id res chain seq x y z
N GLY A 1 35.34 12.73 -7.06
CA GLY A 1 33.92 13.07 -6.91
C GLY A 1 33.06 12.54 -8.05
N VAL A 2 32.82 13.35 -9.10
CA VAL A 2 31.84 13.04 -10.18
C VAL A 2 32.12 11.71 -10.90
N ARG A 3 33.38 11.39 -11.18
CA ARG A 3 33.76 10.13 -11.84
C ARG A 3 33.40 8.89 -11.03
N ALA A 4 33.52 8.93 -9.70
CA ALA A 4 33.14 7.83 -8.82
C ALA A 4 31.62 7.66 -8.76
N ILE A 5 30.86 8.76 -8.70
CA ILE A 5 29.39 8.73 -8.73
C ILE A 5 28.92 8.10 -10.04
N ARG A 6 29.45 8.55 -11.17
CA ARG A 6 29.07 8.01 -12.48
C ARG A 6 29.38 6.52 -12.60
N ALA A 7 30.54 6.07 -12.15
CA ALA A 7 30.92 4.67 -12.15
C ALA A 7 29.97 3.83 -11.25
N SER A 8 29.55 4.36 -10.10
CA SER A 8 28.56 3.70 -9.24
C SER A 8 27.17 3.60 -9.90
N CYS A 9 26.72 4.64 -10.59
CA CYS A 9 25.45 4.61 -11.31
C CYS A 9 25.44 3.58 -12.46
N GLN A 10 26.56 3.40 -13.14
CA GLN A 10 26.72 2.47 -14.26
C GLN A 10 27.04 1.03 -13.83
N HIS A 11 27.22 0.78 -12.54
CA HIS A 11 27.59 -0.55 -12.07
C HIS A 11 26.41 -1.53 -12.22
N LEU A 12 26.69 -2.78 -12.62
CA LEU A 12 25.68 -3.82 -12.83
C LEU A 12 24.82 -4.07 -11.60
N SER A 13 25.41 -4.02 -10.40
CA SER A 13 24.71 -4.19 -9.14
C SER A 13 23.72 -3.06 -8.87
N THR A 14 23.99 -1.83 -9.33
CA THR A 14 23.08 -0.70 -9.18
C THR A 14 21.82 -0.92 -9.99
N ALA A 15 21.93 -1.33 -11.25
CA ALA A 15 20.78 -1.65 -12.09
C ALA A 15 19.88 -2.72 -11.44
N ARG A 16 20.49 -3.80 -10.95
CA ARG A 16 19.75 -4.89 -10.29
C ARG A 16 19.14 -4.43 -8.96
N PHE A 17 19.84 -3.64 -8.17
CA PHE A 17 19.35 -3.11 -6.90
C PHE A 17 18.15 -2.19 -7.12
N VAL A 18 18.26 -1.23 -8.03
CA VAL A 18 17.15 -0.31 -8.36
C VAL A 18 15.94 -1.09 -8.90
N ALA A 19 16.16 -2.01 -9.83
CA ALA A 19 15.11 -2.86 -10.38
C ALA A 19 14.42 -3.68 -9.28
N ALA A 20 15.18 -4.36 -8.43
CA ALA A 20 14.61 -5.12 -7.33
C ALA A 20 13.77 -4.25 -6.40
N LYS A 21 14.24 -3.05 -6.05
CA LYS A 21 13.48 -2.11 -5.23
C LYS A 21 12.18 -1.67 -5.88
N LEU A 22 12.20 -1.34 -7.17
CA LEU A 22 11.00 -0.92 -7.90
C LEU A 22 9.99 -2.07 -8.02
N VAL A 23 10.44 -3.27 -8.38
CA VAL A 23 9.55 -4.44 -8.50
C VAL A 23 9.00 -4.84 -7.14
N THR A 24 9.80 -4.77 -6.07
CA THR A 24 9.29 -4.98 -4.70
C THR A 24 8.23 -3.96 -4.35
N HIS A 25 8.45 -2.69 -4.64
CA HIS A 25 7.52 -1.62 -4.27
C HIS A 25 6.19 -1.69 -5.02
N PHE A 26 6.22 -1.96 -6.31
CA PHE A 26 5.03 -1.83 -7.16
C PHE A 26 4.35 -3.16 -7.49
N VAL A 27 5.05 -4.28 -7.44
CA VAL A 27 4.53 -5.57 -7.92
C VAL A 27 4.30 -6.56 -6.78
N SER A 28 5.34 -6.94 -6.04
CA SER A 28 5.21 -8.00 -5.03
C SER A 28 6.30 -7.94 -3.98
N ASP A 29 5.98 -8.30 -2.74
CA ASP A 29 6.96 -8.43 -1.65
C ASP A 29 8.03 -9.49 -1.96
N THR A 30 7.68 -10.46 -2.81
CA THR A 30 8.59 -11.50 -3.32
C THR A 30 8.70 -11.36 -4.84
N PRO A 31 9.49 -10.39 -5.33
CA PRO A 31 9.51 -10.06 -6.75
C PRO A 31 10.03 -11.23 -7.59
N PRO A 32 9.33 -11.62 -8.68
CA PRO A 32 9.82 -12.61 -9.61
C PRO A 32 11.17 -12.18 -10.21
N SER A 33 12.12 -13.10 -10.27
CA SER A 33 13.45 -12.79 -10.84
C SER A 33 13.38 -12.34 -12.29
N SER A 34 12.44 -12.87 -13.08
CA SER A 34 12.18 -12.47 -14.47
C SER A 34 11.81 -10.99 -14.59
N ALA A 35 10.95 -10.50 -13.70
CA ALA A 35 10.54 -9.10 -13.65
C ALA A 35 11.74 -8.19 -13.27
N VAL A 36 12.48 -8.57 -12.23
CA VAL A 36 13.69 -7.83 -11.82
C VAL A 36 14.72 -7.78 -12.93
N ASP A 37 14.98 -8.90 -13.61
CA ASP A 37 15.96 -8.97 -14.69
C ASP A 37 15.55 -8.14 -15.90
N ARG A 38 14.24 -8.05 -16.24
CA ARG A 38 13.70 -7.22 -17.31
C ARG A 38 13.90 -5.73 -17.01
N VAL A 39 13.53 -5.28 -15.81
CA VAL A 39 13.70 -3.89 -15.38
C VAL A 39 15.19 -3.52 -15.26
N ALA A 40 16.03 -4.42 -14.74
CA ALA A 40 17.47 -4.20 -14.66
C ALA A 40 18.14 -4.10 -16.04
N ARG A 41 17.64 -4.84 -17.02
CA ARG A 41 18.08 -4.75 -18.42
C ARG A 41 17.73 -3.38 -19.00
N ALA A 42 16.48 -2.95 -18.85
CA ALA A 42 16.03 -1.63 -19.31
C ALA A 42 16.87 -0.50 -18.70
N PHE A 43 17.19 -0.58 -17.41
CA PHE A 43 18.08 0.38 -16.75
C PHE A 43 19.47 0.43 -17.42
N ARG A 44 20.07 -0.71 -17.72
CA ARG A 44 21.40 -0.76 -18.34
C ARG A 44 21.40 -0.30 -19.80
N GLU A 45 20.42 -0.73 -20.58
CA GLU A 45 20.33 -0.43 -22.02
C GLU A 45 20.00 1.03 -22.30
N SER A 46 19.31 1.69 -21.35
CA SER A 46 18.99 3.12 -21.42
C SER A 46 20.00 4.03 -20.71
N ASP A 47 21.15 3.50 -20.24
CA ASP A 47 22.15 4.22 -19.43
C ASP A 47 21.51 4.88 -18.18
N GLY A 48 20.53 4.23 -17.57
CA GLY A 48 19.84 4.67 -16.36
C GLY A 48 18.72 5.67 -16.58
N ASP A 49 18.14 5.75 -17.77
CA ASP A 49 16.95 6.57 -18.01
C ASP A 49 15.76 6.02 -17.22
N LEU A 50 15.39 6.75 -16.15
CA LEU A 50 14.33 6.35 -15.24
C LEU A 50 12.95 6.34 -15.88
N ARG A 51 12.74 7.06 -16.96
CA ARG A 51 11.49 7.03 -17.73
C ARG A 51 11.32 5.68 -18.41
N VAL A 52 12.36 5.21 -19.10
CA VAL A 52 12.37 3.88 -19.75
C VAL A 52 12.18 2.78 -18.73
N VAL A 53 12.82 2.93 -17.56
CA VAL A 53 12.68 1.99 -16.44
C VAL A 53 11.24 1.96 -15.92
N ALA A 54 10.61 3.12 -15.72
CA ALA A 54 9.23 3.22 -15.25
C ALA A 54 8.22 2.66 -16.27
N GLU A 55 8.39 2.98 -17.55
CA GLU A 55 7.57 2.42 -18.64
C GLU A 55 7.69 0.89 -18.67
N THR A 56 8.92 0.36 -18.59
CA THR A 56 9.15 -1.09 -18.52
C THR A 56 8.47 -1.73 -17.29
N LEU A 57 8.48 -1.05 -16.16
CA LEU A 57 7.83 -1.55 -14.93
C LEU A 57 6.31 -1.64 -15.10
N VAL A 58 5.68 -0.63 -15.69
CA VAL A 58 4.23 -0.60 -15.96
C VAL A 58 3.84 -1.68 -16.99
N ASP A 59 4.71 -1.96 -17.96
CA ASP A 59 4.47 -2.97 -18.99
C ASP A 59 4.78 -4.41 -18.55
N LEU A 60 5.16 -4.62 -17.27
CA LEU A 60 5.35 -5.97 -16.74
C LEU A 60 4.01 -6.71 -16.63
N PRO A 61 3.84 -7.88 -17.26
CA PRO A 61 2.65 -8.72 -17.04
C PRO A 61 2.45 -9.06 -15.57
N GLU A 62 3.55 -9.27 -14.85
CA GLU A 62 3.55 -9.58 -13.42
C GLU A 62 2.97 -8.45 -12.57
N ALA A 63 2.99 -7.21 -13.03
CA ALA A 63 2.40 -6.07 -12.31
C ALA A 63 0.85 -6.07 -12.34
N TRP A 64 0.26 -6.79 -13.29
CA TRP A 64 -1.18 -6.86 -13.53
C TRP A 64 -1.76 -8.26 -13.27
N ALA A 65 -0.96 -9.16 -12.73
CA ALA A 65 -1.42 -10.49 -12.38
C ALA A 65 -2.26 -10.45 -11.09
N ASP A 66 -3.32 -11.26 -11.01
CA ASP A 66 -4.25 -11.29 -9.87
C ASP A 66 -3.55 -11.66 -8.55
N GLU A 67 -2.43 -12.37 -8.61
CA GLU A 67 -1.62 -12.74 -7.45
C GLU A 67 -0.71 -11.61 -6.96
N SER A 68 -0.54 -10.57 -7.77
CA SER A 68 0.36 -9.43 -7.46
C SER A 68 -0.33 -8.44 -6.54
N ARG A 69 -0.30 -8.75 -5.25
CA ARG A 69 -0.89 -7.91 -4.22
C ARG A 69 0.20 -7.31 -3.33
N LYS A 70 0.02 -6.05 -3.01
CA LYS A 70 0.88 -5.33 -2.06
C LYS A 70 0.10 -4.95 -0.81
N PHE A 71 0.68 -5.25 0.34
CA PHE A 71 0.13 -4.79 1.60
C PHE A 71 0.28 -3.27 1.69
N ARG A 72 -0.81 -2.58 1.96
CA ARG A 72 -0.79 -1.11 2.08
C ARG A 72 0.07 -0.68 3.24
N THR A 73 1.02 0.19 2.98
CA THR A 73 1.70 0.93 4.04
C THR A 73 0.68 1.73 4.87
N PRO A 74 1.00 2.14 6.09
CA PRO A 74 0.07 2.96 6.88
C PRO A 74 -0.36 4.25 6.18
N GLN A 75 0.52 4.87 5.39
CA GLN A 75 0.19 6.05 4.60
C GLN A 75 -0.80 5.72 3.48
N GLU A 76 -0.57 4.66 2.72
CA GLU A 76 -1.49 4.22 1.65
C GLU A 76 -2.85 3.83 2.22
N TRP A 77 -2.87 3.10 3.34
CA TRP A 77 -4.10 2.74 4.03
C TRP A 77 -4.87 3.99 4.48
N TYR A 78 -4.20 4.96 5.10
CA TYR A 78 -4.83 6.21 5.52
C TYR A 78 -5.38 7.00 4.33
N VAL A 79 -4.63 7.12 3.24
CA VAL A 79 -5.10 7.78 2.00
C VAL A 79 -6.31 7.05 1.43
N ALA A 80 -6.32 5.71 1.43
CA ALA A 80 -7.47 4.93 0.98
C ALA A 80 -8.72 5.20 1.84
N VAL A 81 -8.56 5.29 3.16
CA VAL A 81 -9.65 5.69 4.08
C VAL A 81 -10.16 7.09 3.77
N VAL A 82 -9.26 8.06 3.60
CA VAL A 82 -9.64 9.45 3.26
C VAL A 82 -10.39 9.50 1.93
N ARG A 83 -9.98 8.72 0.95
CA ARG A 83 -10.65 8.65 -0.36
C ARG A 83 -12.02 7.99 -0.29
N ALA A 84 -12.18 6.97 0.56
CA ALA A 84 -13.44 6.26 0.74
C ALA A 84 -14.51 7.12 1.46
N PHE A 85 -14.11 7.95 2.41
CA PHE A 85 -15.03 8.68 3.28
C PHE A 85 -15.13 10.18 3.01
N GLY A 86 -14.21 10.75 2.25
CA GLY A 86 -14.05 12.18 2.05
C GLY A 86 -13.14 12.82 3.09
N ALA A 87 -12.33 13.79 2.65
CA ALA A 87 -11.33 14.44 3.49
C ALA A 87 -11.95 15.28 4.63
N ASP A 88 -13.15 15.76 4.43
CA ASP A 88 -13.92 16.54 5.41
C ASP A 88 -14.42 15.72 6.61
N LYS A 89 -14.47 14.41 6.46
CA LYS A 89 -14.98 13.47 7.48
C LYS A 89 -13.89 12.70 8.21
N VAL A 90 -12.72 12.66 7.64
CA VAL A 90 -11.54 12.05 8.26
C VAL A 90 -10.74 13.16 8.92
N ASN A 91 -10.25 12.90 10.14
CA ASN A 91 -9.45 13.86 10.89
C ASN A 91 -8.36 14.47 9.99
N ASP A 92 -8.37 15.80 9.85
CA ASP A 92 -7.42 16.57 9.05
C ASP A 92 -5.99 16.61 9.64
N ASN A 93 -5.81 16.05 10.84
CA ASN A 93 -4.50 15.93 11.48
C ASN A 93 -3.70 14.70 10.99
N ALA A 94 -3.56 14.57 9.68
CA ALA A 94 -2.82 13.49 9.02
C ALA A 94 -1.42 13.22 9.63
N PRO A 95 -0.60 14.24 9.99
CA PRO A 95 0.71 13.95 10.60
C PRO A 95 0.62 13.19 11.92
N ASN A 96 -0.37 13.48 12.77
CA ASN A 96 -0.56 12.77 14.02
C ASN A 96 -1.11 11.35 13.80
N VAL A 97 -2.06 11.19 12.89
CA VAL A 97 -2.60 9.89 12.52
C VAL A 97 -1.48 8.98 12.00
N LEU A 98 -0.67 9.47 11.08
CA LEU A 98 0.44 8.69 10.54
C LEU A 98 1.51 8.36 11.59
N ARG A 99 1.73 9.24 12.57
CA ARG A 99 2.60 8.93 13.71
C ARG A 99 2.02 7.81 14.59
N GLN A 100 0.72 7.82 14.87
CA GLN A 100 0.04 6.73 15.59
C GLN A 100 0.11 5.41 14.83
N LEU A 101 0.01 5.47 13.50
CA LEU A 101 0.19 4.33 12.62
C LEU A 101 1.67 3.92 12.43
N ARG A 102 2.61 4.50 13.17
CA ARG A 102 4.05 4.25 13.13
C ARG A 102 4.72 4.58 11.79
N HIS A 103 4.10 5.45 11.01
CA HIS A 103 4.62 5.96 9.74
C HIS A 103 4.70 7.49 9.74
N PRO A 104 5.52 8.10 10.62
CA PRO A 104 5.63 9.56 10.70
C PRO A 104 6.16 10.11 9.39
N LEU A 105 5.57 11.21 8.90
CA LEU A 105 5.98 11.85 7.65
C LEU A 105 7.46 12.25 7.71
N TRP A 106 8.20 11.91 6.67
CA TRP A 106 9.62 12.30 6.48
C TRP A 106 10.58 11.91 7.60
N SER A 107 10.18 11.02 8.50
CA SER A 107 10.97 10.64 9.66
C SER A 107 11.10 9.10 9.80
N PRO A 108 11.76 8.42 8.84
CA PRO A 108 12.04 7.00 8.97
C PRO A 108 13.01 6.75 10.12
N GLN A 109 12.86 5.61 10.79
CA GLN A 109 13.72 5.25 11.93
C GLN A 109 15.17 4.92 11.54
N ALA A 110 15.43 4.66 10.26
CA ALA A 110 16.74 4.28 9.77
C ALA A 110 17.05 4.97 8.43
N PRO A 111 18.35 5.17 8.11
CA PRO A 111 18.78 5.78 6.84
C PRO A 111 18.30 5.03 5.58
N LYS A 112 17.93 3.76 5.71
CA LYS A 112 17.36 2.95 4.60
C LYS A 112 15.97 3.39 4.16
N GLY A 113 15.32 4.27 4.90
CA GLY A 113 13.94 4.68 4.67
C GLY A 113 12.93 3.81 5.42
N PHE A 114 11.67 3.95 5.05
CA PHE A 114 10.60 3.07 5.52
C PHE A 114 10.67 1.70 4.87
N GLY A 115 10.08 0.72 5.54
CA GLY A 115 9.91 -0.60 4.99
C GLY A 115 8.93 -0.65 3.82
N ASP A 116 8.99 -1.73 3.06
CA ASP A 116 8.26 -1.87 1.81
C ASP A 116 7.55 -3.22 1.67
N THR A 117 7.61 -4.02 2.71
CA THR A 117 7.00 -5.36 2.72
C THR A 117 5.94 -5.49 3.80
N MET A 118 5.02 -6.42 3.62
CA MET A 118 4.01 -6.77 4.60
C MET A 118 4.61 -7.01 5.99
N GLN A 119 5.74 -7.71 6.07
CA GLN A 119 6.40 -8.05 7.35
C GLN A 119 6.77 -6.81 8.19
N GLU A 120 7.03 -5.69 7.53
CA GLU A 120 7.39 -4.44 8.20
C GLU A 120 6.16 -3.64 8.68
N TRP A 121 4.94 -3.97 8.19
CA TRP A 121 3.73 -3.19 8.42
C TRP A 121 2.53 -3.94 8.99
N ALA A 122 2.58 -5.29 8.99
CA ALA A 122 1.48 -6.13 9.46
C ALA A 122 1.73 -6.70 10.86
N ASP A 123 2.53 -6.02 11.68
CA ASP A 123 2.67 -6.42 13.08
C ASP A 123 1.36 -6.19 13.86
N PRO A 124 1.12 -6.95 14.95
CA PRO A 124 -0.14 -6.89 15.70
C PRO A 124 -0.51 -5.48 16.18
N ASP A 125 0.46 -4.69 16.65
CA ASP A 125 0.21 -3.33 17.13
C ASP A 125 -0.22 -2.41 16.00
N SER A 126 0.42 -2.52 14.82
CA SER A 126 0.05 -1.74 13.64
C SER A 126 -1.36 -2.06 13.17
N LEU A 127 -1.75 -3.32 13.16
CA LEU A 127 -3.10 -3.74 12.80
C LEU A 127 -4.14 -3.28 13.83
N LEU A 128 -3.82 -3.33 15.11
CA LEU A 128 -4.67 -2.83 16.19
C LEU A 128 -4.90 -1.31 16.04
N ASN A 129 -3.84 -0.55 15.81
CA ASN A 129 -3.92 0.90 15.59
C ASN A 129 -4.80 1.24 14.36
N ARG A 130 -4.72 0.45 13.28
CA ARG A 130 -5.63 0.60 12.13
C ARG A 130 -7.07 0.32 12.52
N ALA A 131 -7.33 -0.73 13.29
CA ALA A 131 -8.68 -1.08 13.73
C ALA A 131 -9.28 -0.01 14.65
N GLU A 132 -8.50 0.57 15.55
CA GLU A 132 -8.94 1.67 16.41
C GLU A 132 -9.26 2.93 15.61
N LEU A 133 -8.39 3.29 14.66
CA LEU A 133 -8.65 4.41 13.77
C LEU A 133 -9.87 4.16 12.88
N ALA A 134 -10.04 2.94 12.36
CA ALA A 134 -11.22 2.54 11.60
C ALA A 134 -12.52 2.77 12.38
N ARG A 135 -12.55 2.39 13.66
CA ARG A 135 -13.69 2.65 14.55
C ARG A 135 -13.94 4.14 14.78
N SER A 136 -12.86 4.90 14.95
CA SER A 136 -12.95 6.35 15.13
C SER A 136 -13.56 7.03 13.89
N VAL A 137 -13.06 6.71 12.72
CA VAL A 137 -13.58 7.23 11.43
C VAL A 137 -15.03 6.83 11.23
N ALA A 138 -15.36 5.56 11.43
CA ALA A 138 -16.72 5.05 11.24
C ALA A 138 -17.75 5.73 12.16
N ARG A 139 -17.36 6.06 13.39
CA ARG A 139 -18.21 6.82 14.33
C ARG A 139 -18.36 8.28 13.93
N ALA A 140 -17.27 8.91 13.50
CA ALA A 140 -17.27 10.32 13.08
C ALA A 140 -18.11 10.56 11.82
N THR A 141 -18.11 9.61 10.88
CA THR A 141 -18.90 9.70 9.64
C THR A 141 -20.39 9.50 9.85
N GLY A 142 -20.79 8.86 10.95
CA GLY A 142 -22.20 8.64 11.33
C GLY A 142 -22.94 7.61 10.46
N PRO A 143 -24.11 7.12 10.91
CA PRO A 143 -24.80 6.00 10.29
C PRO A 143 -25.45 6.30 8.93
N ARG A 144 -25.50 7.57 8.51
CA ARG A 144 -26.18 8.00 7.27
C ARG A 144 -25.24 8.31 6.11
N SER A 145 -23.94 8.23 6.32
CA SER A 145 -22.97 8.80 5.36
C SER A 145 -22.55 7.85 4.25
N ILE A 146 -22.54 6.54 4.49
CA ILE A 146 -22.09 5.56 3.50
C ILE A 146 -22.90 4.27 3.68
N ASP A 147 -23.42 3.73 2.57
CA ASP A 147 -23.87 2.33 2.55
C ASP A 147 -22.60 1.46 2.66
N PRO A 148 -22.49 0.61 3.71
CA PRO A 148 -21.31 -0.24 3.86
C PRO A 148 -21.04 -1.13 2.65
N ARG A 149 -22.05 -1.48 1.86
CA ARG A 149 -21.91 -2.32 0.68
C ARG A 149 -21.11 -1.66 -0.44
N LEU A 150 -21.11 -0.32 -0.52
CA LEU A 150 -20.29 0.41 -1.49
C LEU A 150 -18.79 0.23 -1.25
N LEU A 151 -18.39 -0.19 -0.05
CA LEU A 151 -17.01 -0.52 0.23
C LEU A 151 -16.54 -1.78 -0.52
N LEU A 152 -17.47 -2.66 -0.94
CA LEU A 152 -17.13 -3.81 -1.79
C LEU A 152 -16.65 -3.40 -3.18
N ASP A 153 -17.05 -2.23 -3.67
CA ASP A 153 -16.63 -1.72 -4.98
C ASP A 153 -15.19 -1.19 -4.98
N VAL A 154 -14.62 -0.99 -3.80
CA VAL A 154 -13.26 -0.41 -3.63
C VAL A 154 -12.26 -1.39 -3.04
N VAL A 155 -12.68 -2.60 -2.71
CA VAL A 155 -11.83 -3.67 -2.21
C VAL A 155 -11.95 -4.90 -3.10
N ASP A 156 -10.83 -5.57 -3.28
CA ASP A 156 -10.79 -6.84 -4.00
C ASP A 156 -11.10 -7.97 -3.02
N VAL A 157 -12.30 -8.52 -3.13
CA VAL A 157 -12.85 -9.53 -2.22
C VAL A 157 -12.71 -10.91 -2.85
N THR A 158 -12.05 -11.83 -2.16
CA THR A 158 -12.00 -13.23 -2.60
C THR A 158 -13.37 -13.90 -2.41
N PRO A 159 -13.68 -14.99 -3.16
CA PRO A 159 -14.97 -15.67 -3.05
C PRO A 159 -15.33 -16.15 -1.64
N ASP A 160 -14.33 -16.49 -0.83
CA ASP A 160 -14.50 -17.01 0.53
C ASP A 160 -14.38 -15.91 1.61
N ASP A 161 -14.22 -14.65 1.22
CA ASP A 161 -14.10 -13.55 2.18
C ASP A 161 -15.41 -13.37 2.96
N PRO A 162 -15.39 -13.29 4.28
CA PRO A 162 -16.60 -13.09 5.09
C PRO A 162 -17.17 -11.67 4.98
N LEU A 163 -16.44 -10.73 4.40
CA LEU A 163 -16.81 -9.31 4.35
C LEU A 163 -18.18 -9.06 3.69
N PRO A 164 -18.55 -9.65 2.54
CA PRO A 164 -19.86 -9.42 1.93
C PRO A 164 -21.03 -9.81 2.86
N ARG A 165 -20.90 -10.93 3.57
CA ARG A 165 -21.91 -11.39 4.54
C ARG A 165 -22.00 -10.45 5.73
N LEU A 166 -20.85 -10.03 6.26
CA LEU A 166 -20.77 -9.09 7.36
C LEU A 166 -21.42 -7.75 7.03
N LEU A 167 -21.15 -7.22 5.84
CA LEU A 167 -21.73 -5.94 5.39
C LEU A 167 -23.24 -6.02 5.13
N ALA A 168 -23.75 -7.20 4.83
CA ALA A 168 -25.19 -7.45 4.65
C ALA A 168 -25.93 -7.69 5.96
N ASP A 169 -25.23 -7.99 7.06
CA ASP A 169 -25.85 -8.33 8.34
C ASP A 169 -26.43 -7.09 9.03
N ALA A 170 -27.75 -6.96 8.98
CA ALA A 170 -28.48 -5.86 9.60
C ALA A 170 -28.48 -5.88 11.13
N SER A 171 -28.09 -6.98 11.77
CA SER A 171 -27.97 -7.08 13.24
C SER A 171 -26.74 -6.34 13.76
N VAL A 172 -25.72 -6.13 12.92
CA VAL A 172 -24.53 -5.36 13.24
C VAL A 172 -24.73 -3.88 12.92
N PRO A 173 -24.49 -2.95 13.85
CA PRO A 173 -24.64 -1.53 13.60
C PRO A 173 -23.79 -1.03 12.41
N VAL A 174 -24.31 -0.09 11.63
CA VAL A 174 -23.63 0.43 10.43
C VAL A 174 -22.19 0.90 10.72
N PRO A 175 -21.91 1.69 11.79
CA PRO A 175 -20.54 2.08 12.08
C PRO A 175 -19.60 0.90 12.35
N GLU A 176 -20.10 -0.17 12.95
CA GLU A 176 -19.27 -1.36 13.20
C GLU A 176 -18.98 -2.12 11.90
N ARG A 177 -19.99 -2.27 11.02
CA ARG A 177 -19.78 -2.88 9.70
C ARG A 177 -18.74 -2.11 8.88
N VAL A 178 -18.85 -0.79 8.88
CA VAL A 178 -17.88 0.10 8.21
C VAL A 178 -16.47 -0.06 8.82
N ALA A 179 -16.36 -0.04 10.15
CA ALA A 179 -15.07 -0.21 10.82
C ALA A 179 -14.42 -1.56 10.48
N LEU A 180 -15.22 -2.64 10.48
CA LEU A 180 -14.75 -3.98 10.13
C LEU A 180 -14.33 -4.09 8.66
N ALA A 181 -15.01 -3.40 7.75
CA ALA A 181 -14.63 -3.37 6.34
C ALA A 181 -13.24 -2.73 6.14
N ILE A 182 -13.01 -1.54 6.69
CA ILE A 182 -11.75 -0.82 6.51
C ILE A 182 -10.60 -1.34 7.37
N ALA A 183 -10.89 -2.03 8.45
CA ALA A 183 -9.88 -2.74 9.26
C ALA A 183 -9.61 -4.16 8.73
N GLY A 184 -10.56 -4.73 7.98
CA GLY A 184 -10.53 -6.10 7.51
C GLY A 184 -9.44 -6.39 6.46
N PRO A 185 -9.16 -7.69 6.22
CA PRO A 185 -8.09 -8.11 5.32
C PRO A 185 -8.19 -7.51 3.92
N ALA A 186 -9.36 -7.52 3.29
CA ALA A 186 -9.54 -7.02 1.93
C ALA A 186 -9.09 -5.55 1.75
N PHE A 187 -9.26 -4.72 2.77
CA PHE A 187 -8.85 -3.30 2.72
C PHE A 187 -7.36 -3.09 3.01
N GLN A 188 -6.63 -4.13 3.45
CA GLN A 188 -5.18 -4.02 3.72
C GLN A 188 -4.33 -4.17 2.45
N TRP A 189 -4.91 -4.66 1.35
CA TRP A 189 -4.21 -4.95 0.11
C TRP A 189 -4.59 -3.98 -1.02
N ARG A 190 -3.67 -3.83 -1.99
CA ARG A 190 -3.84 -3.10 -3.25
C ARG A 190 -3.22 -3.87 -4.39
#